data_dfe23563b95ddcd7b24a52a5799a56d2
#
_entry.id   dfe23563b95ddcd7b24a52a5799a56d2
#
_cell.length_a   1.000
_cell.length_b   1.000
_cell.length_c   1.000
_cell.angle_alpha   90.00
_cell.angle_beta   90.00
_cell.angle_gamma   90.00
#
_symmetry.space_group_name_H-M   'P 1'
#
loop_
_entity.id
_entity.type
_entity.pdbx_description
1 polymer ?
#
loop_
_entity_poly.entity_id
_entity_poly.type
_entity_poly.pdbx_seq_one_letter_code
_entity_poly.pdbx_strand_id
1 'polypeptide(L)'
;PSWRRWALSLVDELYRQDLVGKVIWKISCRADAVEPELFATLRDAGLYLVYMGLESGSDDGLDVLHKEITVAENLRAVETLKSLGLMWEFGFMLFDPSSTFESIETNVGFLRRIVDDGSVAAVFCKMLPYDGTPIKETLMAQGRFNGDVCNPDYDFLDPRIARCYEAIGRTVGEWVRGSDCVAAMINHAWHEVFVMERLFEPAADLVAYKTALSAVTKFSNNILFSVVEEICDGFREGGGECQQYSGLGQIREQILATLVQQRNRFVYENQSWLLKGISKQTLVTA
;
A
#
# COMPACT_ATOMS: atom_id res chain seq x y z
N PRO A 1 -10.20 7.47 -22.67
CA PRO A 1 -10.90 6.82 -23.79
C PRO A 1 -10.17 5.61 -24.36
N SER A 2 -8.84 5.66 -24.51
CA SER A 2 -8.07 4.55 -25.09
C SER A 2 -7.90 3.35 -24.15
N TRP A 3 -7.60 3.61 -22.88
CA TRP A 3 -7.38 2.57 -21.89
C TRP A 3 -8.68 1.81 -21.54
N ARG A 4 -9.82 2.52 -21.38
CA ARG A 4 -11.14 1.90 -21.14
C ARG A 4 -11.50 0.91 -22.26
N ARG A 5 -11.28 1.29 -23.52
CA ARG A 5 -11.54 0.41 -24.68
C ARG A 5 -10.64 -0.82 -24.63
N TRP A 6 -9.36 -0.64 -24.34
CA TRP A 6 -8.43 -1.75 -24.21
C TRP A 6 -8.84 -2.68 -23.07
N ALA A 7 -9.20 -2.14 -21.91
CA ALA A 7 -9.62 -2.93 -20.75
C ALA A 7 -10.87 -3.78 -21.05
N LEU A 8 -11.87 -3.20 -21.71
CA LEU A 8 -13.05 -3.95 -22.15
C LEU A 8 -12.71 -5.01 -23.19
N SER A 9 -11.80 -4.71 -24.14
CA SER A 9 -11.34 -5.72 -25.11
C SER A 9 -10.60 -6.90 -24.45
N LEU A 10 -9.86 -6.63 -23.35
CA LEU A 10 -9.25 -7.70 -22.54
C LEU A 10 -10.33 -8.58 -21.90
N VAL A 11 -11.38 -7.97 -21.33
CA VAL A 11 -12.50 -8.70 -20.74
C VAL A 11 -13.18 -9.58 -21.80
N ASP A 12 -13.50 -9.05 -22.98
CA ASP A 12 -14.10 -9.82 -24.08
C ASP A 12 -13.22 -11.00 -24.47
N GLU A 13 -11.92 -10.80 -24.53
CA GLU A 13 -10.97 -11.87 -24.86
C GLU A 13 -10.88 -12.94 -23.76
N LEU A 14 -10.90 -12.57 -22.47
CA LEU A 14 -10.93 -13.52 -21.36
C LEU A 14 -12.18 -14.39 -21.39
N TYR A 15 -13.35 -13.83 -21.73
CA TYR A 15 -14.58 -14.61 -21.93
C TYR A 15 -14.48 -15.51 -23.16
N ARG A 16 -13.99 -15.00 -24.29
CA ARG A 16 -13.85 -15.75 -25.54
C ARG A 16 -12.92 -16.97 -25.41
N GLN A 17 -11.87 -16.83 -24.57
CA GLN A 17 -10.90 -17.90 -24.30
C GLN A 17 -11.32 -18.82 -23.14
N ASP A 18 -12.50 -18.61 -22.54
CA ASP A 18 -12.96 -19.38 -21.38
C ASP A 18 -11.96 -19.31 -20.19
N LEU A 19 -11.36 -18.14 -19.95
CA LEU A 19 -10.38 -17.91 -18.90
C LEU A 19 -10.98 -17.30 -17.63
N VAL A 20 -12.18 -16.75 -17.70
CA VAL A 20 -12.87 -16.16 -16.54
C VAL A 20 -13.11 -17.24 -15.49
N GLY A 21 -12.74 -16.97 -14.23
CA GLY A 21 -12.76 -17.94 -13.13
C GLY A 21 -11.60 -18.93 -13.09
N LYS A 22 -10.72 -18.92 -14.11
CA LYS A 22 -9.51 -19.75 -14.19
C LYS A 22 -8.23 -18.98 -13.97
N VAL A 23 -8.25 -17.68 -14.27
CA VAL A 23 -7.13 -16.76 -14.05
C VAL A 23 -7.57 -15.58 -13.21
N ILE A 24 -6.64 -15.08 -12.41
CA ILE A 24 -6.77 -13.79 -11.72
C ILE A 24 -5.59 -12.91 -12.12
N TRP A 25 -5.80 -11.61 -12.11
CA TRP A 25 -4.82 -10.67 -12.61
C TRP A 25 -4.85 -9.35 -11.83
N LYS A 26 -3.79 -8.57 -11.97
CA LYS A 26 -3.63 -7.26 -11.33
C LYS A 26 -3.28 -6.19 -12.34
N ILE A 27 -3.58 -4.93 -11.98
CA ILE A 27 -3.18 -3.76 -12.76
C ILE A 27 -2.56 -2.69 -11.86
N SER A 28 -1.83 -1.79 -12.49
CA SER A 28 -1.46 -0.50 -11.92
C SER A 28 -2.18 0.60 -12.71
N CYS A 29 -2.78 1.54 -12.01
CA CYS A 29 -3.45 2.68 -12.66
C CYS A 29 -3.36 3.94 -11.80
N ARG A 30 -3.76 5.08 -12.37
CA ARG A 30 -3.99 6.31 -11.62
C ARG A 30 -5.35 6.22 -10.90
N ALA A 31 -5.50 6.94 -9.80
CA ALA A 31 -6.74 6.94 -9.02
C ALA A 31 -7.93 7.49 -9.84
N ASP A 32 -7.73 8.52 -10.67
CA ASP A 32 -8.76 9.10 -11.55
C ASP A 32 -9.27 8.14 -12.64
N ALA A 33 -8.56 7.03 -12.90
CA ALA A 33 -9.00 6.00 -13.84
C ALA A 33 -9.98 4.98 -13.20
N VAL A 34 -10.19 5.02 -11.89
CA VAL A 34 -11.05 4.07 -11.18
C VAL A 34 -12.52 4.47 -11.34
N GLU A 35 -13.18 3.87 -12.32
CA GLU A 35 -14.61 4.03 -12.60
C GLU A 35 -15.38 2.83 -12.02
N PRO A 36 -16.44 3.04 -11.19
CA PRO A 36 -17.13 1.93 -10.50
C PRO A 36 -17.64 0.84 -11.43
N GLU A 37 -18.34 1.20 -12.52
CA GLU A 37 -18.91 0.22 -13.46
C GLU A 37 -17.84 -0.55 -14.23
N LEU A 38 -16.78 0.15 -14.66
CA LEU A 38 -15.66 -0.49 -15.36
C LEU A 38 -14.96 -1.47 -14.43
N PHE A 39 -14.62 -1.04 -13.21
CA PHE A 39 -13.90 -1.88 -12.26
C PHE A 39 -14.74 -3.05 -11.74
N ALA A 40 -16.08 -2.91 -11.66
CA ALA A 40 -16.97 -4.04 -11.44
C ALA A 40 -16.85 -5.08 -12.57
N THR A 41 -16.86 -4.64 -13.83
CA THR A 41 -16.69 -5.51 -15.00
C THR A 41 -15.32 -6.20 -14.99
N LEU A 42 -14.24 -5.47 -14.69
CA LEU A 42 -12.88 -6.02 -14.60
C LEU A 42 -12.76 -7.05 -13.46
N ARG A 43 -13.36 -6.75 -12.29
CA ARG A 43 -13.45 -7.67 -11.15
C ARG A 43 -14.11 -8.99 -11.55
N ASP A 44 -15.24 -8.92 -12.23
CA ASP A 44 -16.01 -10.09 -12.64
C ASP A 44 -15.25 -10.92 -13.69
N ALA A 45 -14.33 -10.30 -14.44
CA ALA A 45 -13.41 -10.94 -15.35
C ALA A 45 -12.07 -11.41 -14.72
N GLY A 46 -11.93 -11.35 -13.37
CA GLY A 46 -10.79 -11.89 -12.64
C GLY A 46 -9.79 -10.87 -12.11
N LEU A 47 -10.03 -9.56 -12.26
CA LEU A 47 -9.23 -8.55 -11.56
C LEU A 47 -9.39 -8.73 -10.05
N TYR A 48 -8.26 -8.92 -9.33
CA TYR A 48 -8.30 -9.07 -7.88
C TYR A 48 -7.54 -7.98 -7.14
N LEU A 49 -6.52 -7.38 -7.75
CA LEU A 49 -5.67 -6.36 -7.13
C LEU A 49 -5.45 -5.16 -8.06
N VAL A 50 -5.54 -3.98 -7.47
CA VAL A 50 -5.23 -2.70 -8.12
C VAL A 50 -4.15 -1.97 -7.34
N TYR A 51 -3.03 -1.66 -7.98
CA TYR A 51 -2.01 -0.78 -7.42
C TYR A 51 -2.24 0.65 -7.91
N MET A 52 -2.27 1.62 -6.99
CA MET A 52 -2.46 3.05 -7.32
C MET A 52 -1.34 3.92 -6.74
N GLY A 53 -0.84 4.86 -7.54
CA GLY A 53 0.00 5.94 -7.02
C GLY A 53 -0.89 7.03 -6.41
N LEU A 54 -1.12 6.99 -5.10
CA LEU A 54 -1.87 8.03 -4.37
C LEU A 54 -1.00 9.26 -4.06
N GLU A 55 0.26 9.02 -3.79
CA GLU A 55 1.40 9.92 -3.67
C GLU A 55 1.34 10.94 -2.52
N SER A 56 0.23 11.66 -2.31
CA SER A 56 0.06 12.67 -1.26
C SER A 56 -1.37 12.70 -0.73
N GLY A 57 -1.51 13.12 0.53
CA GLY A 57 -2.78 13.37 1.21
C GLY A 57 -3.22 14.83 1.19
N SER A 58 -2.55 15.70 0.42
CA SER A 58 -2.92 17.10 0.21
C SER A 58 -2.87 17.46 -1.27
N ASP A 59 -3.77 18.37 -1.69
CA ASP A 59 -3.79 18.86 -3.08
C ASP A 59 -2.50 19.61 -3.42
N ASP A 60 -1.97 20.42 -2.49
CA ASP A 60 -0.68 21.08 -2.65
C ASP A 60 0.47 20.09 -2.89
N GLY A 61 0.49 18.97 -2.17
CA GLY A 61 1.47 17.90 -2.37
C GLY A 61 1.32 17.21 -3.73
N LEU A 62 0.09 16.99 -4.18
CA LEU A 62 -0.20 16.44 -5.51
C LEU A 62 0.25 17.39 -6.62
N ASP A 63 0.07 18.71 -6.44
CA ASP A 63 0.53 19.74 -7.36
C ASP A 63 2.07 19.79 -7.47
N VAL A 64 2.78 19.72 -6.32
CA VAL A 64 4.25 19.63 -6.29
C VAL A 64 4.75 18.42 -7.08
N LEU A 65 4.03 17.31 -7.02
CA LEU A 65 4.34 16.08 -7.73
C LEU A 65 3.80 16.04 -9.17
N HIS A 66 3.17 17.10 -9.65
CA HIS A 66 2.55 17.22 -10.98
C HIS A 66 1.58 16.07 -11.32
N LYS A 67 0.75 15.67 -10.32
CA LYS A 67 -0.13 14.50 -10.47
C LYS A 67 -1.43 14.83 -11.23
N GLU A 68 -1.84 16.10 -11.28
CA GLU A 68 -3.08 16.54 -11.96
C GLU A 68 -4.32 15.75 -11.51
N ILE A 69 -4.37 15.39 -10.22
CA ILE A 69 -5.50 14.76 -9.53
C ILE A 69 -5.67 15.40 -8.16
N THR A 70 -6.82 15.21 -7.54
CA THR A 70 -7.16 15.74 -6.23
C THR A 70 -7.21 14.65 -5.16
N VAL A 71 -7.07 15.05 -3.90
CA VAL A 71 -7.29 14.16 -2.74
C VAL A 71 -8.70 13.55 -2.77
N ALA A 72 -9.72 14.31 -3.21
CA ALA A 72 -11.06 13.79 -3.35
C ALA A 72 -11.17 12.66 -4.39
N GLU A 73 -10.41 12.70 -5.47
CA GLU A 73 -10.32 11.62 -6.46
C GLU A 73 -9.61 10.40 -5.91
N ASN A 74 -8.51 10.59 -5.17
CA ASN A 74 -7.84 9.50 -4.45
C ASN A 74 -8.80 8.78 -3.49
N LEU A 75 -9.55 9.52 -2.68
CA LEU A 75 -10.52 8.95 -1.74
C LEU A 75 -11.64 8.19 -2.45
N ARG A 76 -12.23 8.75 -3.53
CA ARG A 76 -13.27 8.07 -4.31
C ARG A 76 -12.76 6.76 -4.92
N ALA A 77 -11.52 6.74 -5.41
CA ALA A 77 -10.90 5.53 -5.95
C ALA A 77 -10.79 4.44 -4.87
N VAL A 78 -10.24 4.79 -3.71
CA VAL A 78 -10.11 3.85 -2.57
C VAL A 78 -11.49 3.32 -2.13
N GLU A 79 -12.47 4.20 -1.95
CA GLU A 79 -13.85 3.82 -1.57
C GLU A 79 -14.50 2.91 -2.62
N THR A 80 -14.26 3.19 -3.90
CA THR A 80 -14.76 2.34 -5.00
C THR A 80 -14.15 0.94 -4.93
N LEU A 81 -12.83 0.81 -4.78
CA LEU A 81 -12.17 -0.50 -4.71
C LEU A 81 -12.61 -1.28 -3.47
N LYS A 82 -12.73 -0.62 -2.31
CA LYS A 82 -13.26 -1.22 -1.08
C LYS A 82 -14.69 -1.73 -1.29
N SER A 83 -15.58 -0.91 -1.86
CA SER A 83 -16.98 -1.29 -2.11
C SER A 83 -17.14 -2.46 -3.08
N LEU A 84 -16.22 -2.59 -4.04
CA LEU A 84 -16.17 -3.69 -4.99
C LEU A 84 -15.51 -4.96 -4.42
N GLY A 85 -14.96 -4.92 -3.21
CA GLY A 85 -14.23 -6.05 -2.63
C GLY A 85 -12.97 -6.40 -3.43
N LEU A 86 -12.33 -5.42 -4.04
CA LEU A 86 -11.04 -5.56 -4.70
C LEU A 86 -9.92 -5.33 -3.70
N MET A 87 -8.88 -6.15 -3.75
CA MET A 87 -7.63 -5.84 -3.08
C MET A 87 -7.01 -4.61 -3.72
N TRP A 88 -6.42 -3.75 -2.93
CA TRP A 88 -5.72 -2.58 -3.42
C TRP A 88 -4.41 -2.36 -2.65
N GLU A 89 -3.45 -1.82 -3.34
CA GLU A 89 -2.16 -1.39 -2.82
C GLU A 89 -1.85 -0.01 -3.37
N PHE A 90 -0.95 0.71 -2.71
CA PHE A 90 -0.68 2.08 -3.10
C PHE A 90 0.79 2.48 -2.90
N GLY A 91 1.25 3.42 -3.75
CA GLY A 91 2.45 4.20 -3.52
C GLY A 91 2.09 5.50 -2.82
N PHE A 92 2.93 5.92 -1.85
CA PHE A 92 2.72 7.15 -1.10
C PHE A 92 4.04 7.79 -0.69
N MET A 93 4.20 9.06 -1.02
CA MET A 93 5.39 9.84 -0.71
C MET A 93 5.13 10.70 0.53
N LEU A 94 5.42 10.15 1.72
CA LEU A 94 5.28 10.89 2.97
C LEU A 94 6.25 12.08 3.03
N PHE A 95 7.38 11.95 2.32
CA PHE A 95 8.43 12.95 2.26
C PHE A 95 8.73 13.34 0.82
N ASP A 96 8.60 14.62 0.50
CA ASP A 96 8.99 15.28 -0.74
C ASP A 96 9.96 16.44 -0.47
N PRO A 97 10.57 17.08 -1.49
CA PRO A 97 11.56 18.15 -1.29
C PRO A 97 11.07 19.40 -0.58
N SER A 98 9.75 19.61 -0.52
CA SER A 98 9.09 20.76 0.12
C SER A 98 8.40 20.41 1.42
N SER A 99 8.55 19.17 1.92
CA SER A 99 7.90 18.69 3.13
C SER A 99 8.12 19.61 4.33
N THR A 100 7.04 19.85 5.05
CA THR A 100 6.98 20.51 6.36
C THR A 100 6.36 19.57 7.38
N PHE A 101 6.45 19.89 8.68
CA PHE A 101 5.78 19.07 9.70
C PHE A 101 4.26 19.04 9.50
N GLU A 102 3.66 20.15 9.05
CA GLU A 102 2.23 20.25 8.76
C GLU A 102 1.82 19.38 7.58
N SER A 103 2.64 19.34 6.51
CA SER A 103 2.36 18.48 5.35
C SER A 103 2.49 16.99 5.71
N ILE A 104 3.47 16.62 6.55
CA ILE A 104 3.64 15.26 7.05
C ILE A 104 2.44 14.85 7.91
N GLU A 105 1.98 15.70 8.82
CA GLU A 105 0.79 15.48 9.66
C GLU A 105 -0.47 15.28 8.80
N THR A 106 -0.68 16.13 7.78
CA THR A 106 -1.78 15.99 6.81
C THR A 106 -1.72 14.67 6.08
N ASN A 107 -0.53 14.27 5.61
CA ASN A 107 -0.29 13.01 4.92
C ASN A 107 -0.54 11.79 5.83
N VAL A 108 -0.10 11.82 7.09
CA VAL A 108 -0.39 10.76 8.07
C VAL A 108 -1.89 10.66 8.34
N GLY A 109 -2.57 11.79 8.50
CA GLY A 109 -4.03 11.83 8.67
C GLY A 109 -4.78 11.21 7.48
N PHE A 110 -4.34 11.50 6.25
CA PHE A 110 -4.88 10.86 5.05
C PHE A 110 -4.65 9.34 5.05
N LEU A 111 -3.42 8.90 5.33
CA LEU A 111 -3.09 7.47 5.41
C LEU A 111 -3.95 6.76 6.45
N ARG A 112 -4.08 7.31 7.65
CA ARG A 112 -4.96 6.76 8.70
C ARG A 112 -6.38 6.55 8.19
N ARG A 113 -6.93 7.54 7.47
CA ARG A 113 -8.29 7.48 6.92
C ARG A 113 -8.46 6.36 5.90
N ILE A 114 -7.52 6.19 4.98
CA ILE A 114 -7.68 5.21 3.90
C ILE A 114 -7.44 3.77 4.34
N VAL A 115 -6.65 3.53 5.40
CA VAL A 115 -6.33 2.17 5.91
C VAL A 115 -7.07 1.82 7.22
N ASP A 116 -8.09 2.59 7.59
CA ASP A 116 -8.83 2.48 8.85
C ASP A 116 -9.55 1.13 9.05
N ASP A 117 -9.93 0.48 7.96
CA ASP A 117 -10.58 -0.84 7.96
C ASP A 117 -9.60 -2.01 8.10
N GLY A 118 -8.28 -1.75 8.02
CA GLY A 118 -7.25 -2.79 8.10
C GLY A 118 -7.22 -3.73 6.89
N SER A 119 -7.73 -3.30 5.74
CA SER A 119 -7.70 -4.08 4.49
C SER A 119 -6.35 -4.04 3.77
N VAL A 120 -5.45 -3.15 4.18
CA VAL A 120 -4.11 -2.97 3.62
C VAL A 120 -3.14 -2.44 4.67
N ALA A 121 -1.88 -2.89 4.61
CA ALA A 121 -0.82 -2.32 5.43
C ALA A 121 -0.41 -0.94 4.94
N ALA A 122 -0.20 -0.02 5.88
CA ALA A 122 0.32 1.30 5.57
C ALA A 122 1.78 1.23 5.10
N VAL A 123 2.06 1.89 3.99
CA VAL A 123 3.40 2.04 3.40
C VAL A 123 3.63 3.49 2.99
N PHE A 124 4.87 3.92 3.06
CA PHE A 124 5.28 5.22 2.56
C PHE A 124 6.78 5.25 2.22
N CYS A 125 7.19 6.22 1.42
CA CYS A 125 8.58 6.43 1.07
C CYS A 125 8.94 7.93 1.05
N LYS A 126 10.23 8.21 0.83
CA LYS A 126 10.74 9.49 0.38
C LYS A 126 10.65 9.52 -1.14
N MET A 127 10.19 10.63 -1.71
CA MET A 127 10.17 10.84 -3.17
C MET A 127 11.59 10.70 -3.73
N LEU A 128 11.71 10.02 -4.86
CA LEU A 128 12.98 9.90 -5.59
C LEU A 128 12.97 10.78 -6.85
N PRO A 129 13.93 11.70 -7.00
CA PRO A 129 13.98 12.61 -8.14
C PRO A 129 14.61 11.92 -9.37
N TYR A 130 13.79 11.17 -10.12
CA TYR A 130 14.24 10.45 -11.31
C TYR A 130 14.63 11.37 -12.46
N ASP A 131 15.52 10.88 -13.32
CA ASP A 131 15.95 11.57 -14.54
C ASP A 131 14.78 11.91 -15.46
N GLY A 132 14.81 13.11 -16.03
CA GLY A 132 13.76 13.60 -16.95
C GLY A 132 12.49 14.10 -16.23
N THR A 133 12.50 14.23 -14.90
CA THR A 133 11.39 14.82 -14.16
C THR A 133 11.63 16.30 -13.86
N PRO A 134 10.60 17.18 -13.99
CA PRO A 134 10.74 18.62 -13.66
C PRO A 134 11.24 18.86 -12.23
N ILE A 135 10.87 18.00 -11.29
CA ILE A 135 11.29 18.12 -9.89
C ILE A 135 12.80 17.93 -9.72
N LYS A 136 13.42 17.01 -10.48
CA LYS A 136 14.87 16.85 -10.48
C LYS A 136 15.58 18.08 -11.04
N GLU A 137 15.08 18.65 -12.15
CA GLU A 137 15.62 19.87 -12.74
C GLU A 137 15.55 21.04 -11.76
N THR A 138 14.43 21.17 -11.05
CA THR A 138 14.25 22.19 -10.00
C THR A 138 15.25 21.99 -8.86
N LEU A 139 15.44 20.78 -8.36
CA LEU A 139 16.40 20.47 -7.30
C LEU A 139 17.84 20.74 -7.73
N MET A 140 18.20 20.44 -8.97
CA MET A 140 19.52 20.76 -9.54
C MET A 140 19.74 22.27 -9.64
N ALA A 141 18.73 23.03 -10.12
CA ALA A 141 18.80 24.49 -10.21
C ALA A 141 18.93 25.15 -8.83
N GLN A 142 18.34 24.54 -7.79
CA GLN A 142 18.43 24.99 -6.40
C GLN A 142 19.72 24.54 -5.67
N GLY A 143 20.56 23.71 -6.30
CA GLY A 143 21.73 23.10 -5.66
C GLY A 143 21.40 22.12 -4.53
N ARG A 144 20.20 21.54 -4.53
CA ARG A 144 19.68 20.61 -3.50
C ARG A 144 19.69 19.15 -3.96
N PHE A 145 19.94 18.89 -5.23
CA PHE A 145 20.05 17.51 -5.73
C PHE A 145 21.35 16.88 -5.25
N ASN A 146 21.26 15.67 -4.71
CA ASN A 146 22.35 14.85 -4.23
C ASN A 146 22.32 13.46 -4.87
N GLY A 147 23.41 12.71 -4.71
CA GLY A 147 23.49 11.35 -5.22
C GLY A 147 23.78 11.27 -6.72
N ASP A 148 23.43 10.16 -7.32
CA ASP A 148 23.66 9.84 -8.73
C ASP A 148 22.41 9.24 -9.39
N VAL A 149 22.56 8.73 -10.62
CA VAL A 149 21.44 8.12 -11.38
C VAL A 149 20.88 6.86 -10.70
N CYS A 150 21.73 6.09 -10.00
CA CYS A 150 21.32 4.85 -9.33
C CYS A 150 20.73 5.10 -7.94
N ASN A 151 21.21 6.16 -7.27
CA ASN A 151 20.80 6.55 -5.92
C ASN A 151 20.52 8.06 -5.87
N PRO A 152 19.47 8.53 -6.55
CA PRO A 152 19.12 9.94 -6.55
C PRO A 152 18.58 10.34 -5.16
N ASP A 153 19.03 11.49 -4.66
CA ASP A 153 18.60 12.03 -3.38
C ASP A 153 18.57 13.57 -3.41
N TYR A 154 18.10 14.20 -2.34
CA TYR A 154 18.02 15.65 -2.22
C TYR A 154 18.03 16.11 -0.77
N ASP A 155 18.41 17.38 -0.58
CA ASP A 155 18.30 18.07 0.69
C ASP A 155 16.89 18.64 0.86
N PHE A 156 16.30 18.46 2.06
CA PHE A 156 15.06 19.15 2.44
C PHE A 156 15.32 20.65 2.64
N LEU A 157 14.25 21.45 2.52
CA LEU A 157 14.32 22.89 2.80
C LEU A 157 14.59 23.16 4.28
N ASP A 158 13.95 22.38 5.16
CA ASP A 158 14.18 22.43 6.60
C ASP A 158 15.09 21.28 7.05
N PRO A 159 16.28 21.57 7.58
CA PRO A 159 17.20 20.53 8.07
C PRO A 159 16.61 19.66 9.20
N ARG A 160 15.57 20.15 9.91
CA ARG A 160 14.89 19.35 10.94
C ARG A 160 14.10 18.20 10.30
N ILE A 161 13.53 18.41 9.10
CA ILE A 161 12.84 17.35 8.34
C ILE A 161 13.82 16.26 7.92
N ALA A 162 15.04 16.62 7.48
CA ALA A 162 16.08 15.62 7.16
C ALA A 162 16.36 14.71 8.36
N ARG A 163 16.60 15.29 9.55
CA ARG A 163 16.85 14.54 10.78
C ARG A 163 15.63 13.71 11.23
N CYS A 164 14.43 14.25 11.08
CA CYS A 164 13.17 13.56 11.34
C CYS A 164 13.03 12.32 10.42
N TYR A 165 13.25 12.48 9.10
CA TYR A 165 13.24 11.39 8.14
C TYR A 165 14.24 10.27 8.49
N GLU A 166 15.48 10.63 8.86
CA GLU A 166 16.48 9.67 9.29
C GLU A 166 16.08 8.93 10.58
N ALA A 167 15.51 9.67 11.56
CA ALA A 167 15.03 9.08 12.81
C ALA A 167 13.88 8.09 12.55
N ILE A 168 12.90 8.46 11.72
CA ILE A 168 11.81 7.57 11.28
C ILE A 168 12.40 6.34 10.57
N GLY A 169 13.35 6.53 9.66
CA GLY A 169 13.99 5.43 8.93
C GLY A 169 14.71 4.42 9.83
N ARG A 170 15.39 4.90 10.90
CA ARG A 170 16.04 4.04 11.90
C ARG A 170 15.03 3.33 12.81
N THR A 171 13.93 3.99 13.12
CA THR A 171 12.96 3.49 14.11
C THR A 171 11.95 2.51 13.51
N VAL A 172 11.36 2.85 12.36
CA VAL A 172 10.29 2.05 11.73
C VAL A 172 10.66 1.54 10.33
N GLY A 173 11.93 1.61 9.93
CA GLY A 173 12.36 1.12 8.62
C GLY A 173 12.01 -0.35 8.37
N GLU A 174 12.14 -1.21 9.38
CA GLU A 174 11.75 -2.62 9.32
C GLU A 174 10.23 -2.86 9.26
N TRP A 175 9.41 -1.80 9.41
CA TRP A 175 7.96 -1.87 9.23
C TRP A 175 7.54 -1.73 7.77
N VAL A 176 8.26 -0.88 7.01
CA VAL A 176 7.83 -0.43 5.67
C VAL A 176 8.81 -0.72 4.55
N ARG A 177 10.03 -1.19 4.85
CA ARG A 177 11.10 -1.39 3.85
C ARG A 177 11.56 -2.84 3.82
N GLY A 178 11.72 -3.37 2.59
CA GLY A 178 12.19 -4.73 2.37
C GLY A 178 11.06 -5.73 2.17
N SER A 179 11.42 -6.89 1.61
CA SER A 179 10.48 -7.97 1.29
C SER A 179 9.95 -8.73 2.51
N ASP A 180 10.61 -8.61 3.65
CA ASP A 180 10.34 -9.25 4.92
C ASP A 180 9.88 -8.27 6.01
N CYS A 181 9.60 -7.03 5.63
CA CYS A 181 9.06 -6.02 6.54
C CYS A 181 7.61 -6.37 6.96
N VAL A 182 7.17 -5.76 8.05
CA VAL A 182 5.82 -6.00 8.60
C VAL A 182 4.72 -5.76 7.54
N ALA A 183 4.79 -4.66 6.80
CA ALA A 183 3.81 -4.32 5.76
C ALA A 183 3.79 -5.37 4.64
N ALA A 184 4.96 -5.84 4.18
CA ALA A 184 5.04 -6.87 3.15
C ALA A 184 4.43 -8.19 3.62
N MET A 185 4.72 -8.62 4.85
CA MET A 185 4.16 -9.86 5.42
C MET A 185 2.64 -9.78 5.59
N ILE A 186 2.12 -8.64 6.02
CA ILE A 186 0.66 -8.40 6.09
C ILE A 186 0.04 -8.46 4.69
N ASN A 187 0.63 -7.76 3.71
CA ASN A 187 0.11 -7.75 2.34
C ASN A 187 0.16 -9.15 1.71
N HIS A 188 1.21 -9.95 1.95
CA HIS A 188 1.26 -11.34 1.51
C HIS A 188 0.08 -12.16 2.06
N ALA A 189 -0.24 -12.01 3.36
CA ALA A 189 -1.39 -12.69 3.95
C ALA A 189 -2.72 -12.24 3.32
N TRP A 190 -2.88 -10.96 3.00
CA TRP A 190 -4.02 -10.44 2.26
C TRP A 190 -4.09 -11.00 0.84
N HIS A 191 -2.97 -11.08 0.10
CA HIS A 191 -2.93 -11.73 -1.21
C HIS A 191 -3.45 -13.18 -1.15
N GLU A 192 -2.99 -13.98 -0.17
CA GLU A 192 -3.50 -15.36 0.01
C GLU A 192 -5.03 -15.38 0.20
N VAL A 193 -5.57 -14.49 1.02
CA VAL A 193 -7.02 -14.37 1.25
C VAL A 193 -7.76 -14.07 -0.05
N PHE A 194 -7.34 -13.05 -0.79
CA PHE A 194 -8.02 -12.64 -2.03
C PHE A 194 -7.89 -13.69 -3.13
N VAL A 195 -6.77 -14.39 -3.23
CA VAL A 195 -6.59 -15.53 -4.16
C VAL A 195 -7.60 -16.64 -3.82
N MET A 196 -7.72 -17.00 -2.54
CA MET A 196 -8.68 -18.02 -2.09
C MET A 196 -10.14 -17.59 -2.32
N GLU A 197 -10.49 -16.33 -2.04
CA GLU A 197 -11.84 -15.80 -2.30
C GLU A 197 -12.22 -15.86 -3.80
N ARG A 198 -11.25 -15.77 -4.70
CA ARG A 198 -11.49 -15.74 -6.15
C ARG A 198 -11.50 -17.11 -6.81
N LEU A 199 -10.67 -18.02 -6.32
CA LEU A 199 -10.42 -19.29 -6.99
C LEU A 199 -11.00 -20.50 -6.26
N PHE A 200 -11.34 -20.38 -4.97
CA PHE A 200 -11.82 -21.50 -4.16
C PHE A 200 -13.32 -21.35 -3.88
N GLU A 201 -13.96 -22.43 -3.49
CA GLU A 201 -15.34 -22.38 -3.02
C GLU A 201 -15.44 -21.57 -1.71
N PRO A 202 -16.55 -20.85 -1.46
CA PRO A 202 -16.71 -20.10 -0.22
C PRO A 202 -16.54 -20.96 1.04
N ALA A 203 -15.80 -20.44 2.03
CA ALA A 203 -15.62 -21.08 3.33
C ALA A 203 -15.83 -20.07 4.47
N ALA A 204 -16.59 -20.46 5.49
CA ALA A 204 -16.88 -19.61 6.64
C ALA A 204 -15.62 -19.23 7.42
N ASP A 205 -14.66 -20.17 7.55
CA ASP A 205 -13.40 -19.96 8.26
C ASP A 205 -12.51 -18.92 7.58
N LEU A 206 -12.63 -18.73 6.25
CA LEU A 206 -11.93 -17.68 5.54
C LEU A 206 -12.38 -16.28 5.98
N VAL A 207 -13.68 -16.11 6.29
CA VAL A 207 -14.22 -14.86 6.83
C VAL A 207 -13.64 -14.57 8.22
N ALA A 208 -13.54 -15.60 9.07
CA ALA A 208 -12.95 -15.47 10.39
C ALA A 208 -11.45 -15.12 10.31
N TYR A 209 -10.72 -15.77 9.41
CA TYR A 209 -9.30 -15.48 9.17
C TYR A 209 -9.10 -14.04 8.65
N LYS A 210 -9.91 -13.60 7.71
CA LYS A 210 -9.93 -12.23 7.18
C LYS A 210 -10.17 -11.19 8.28
N THR A 211 -11.10 -11.46 9.20
CA THR A 211 -11.38 -10.59 10.36
C THR A 211 -10.18 -10.49 11.30
N ALA A 212 -9.53 -11.61 11.61
CA ALA A 212 -8.33 -11.64 12.44
C ALA A 212 -7.16 -10.88 11.77
N LEU A 213 -6.98 -11.06 10.46
CA LEU A 213 -5.96 -10.36 9.68
C LEU A 213 -6.20 -8.85 9.67
N SER A 214 -7.47 -8.39 9.48
CA SER A 214 -7.82 -6.98 9.56
C SER A 214 -7.47 -6.38 10.94
N ALA A 215 -7.72 -7.09 12.03
CA ALA A 215 -7.39 -6.61 13.37
C ALA A 215 -5.86 -6.44 13.56
N VAL A 216 -5.06 -7.40 13.10
CA VAL A 216 -3.59 -7.31 13.14
C VAL A 216 -3.08 -6.17 12.27
N THR A 217 -3.65 -5.99 11.07
CA THR A 217 -3.29 -4.89 10.15
C THR A 217 -3.58 -3.53 10.79
N LYS A 218 -4.77 -3.34 11.36
CA LYS A 218 -5.13 -2.10 12.09
C LYS A 218 -4.17 -1.80 13.23
N PHE A 219 -3.86 -2.81 14.03
CA PHE A 219 -2.92 -2.66 15.14
C PHE A 219 -1.54 -2.21 14.64
N SER A 220 -1.01 -2.88 13.61
CA SER A 220 0.27 -2.53 12.99
C SER A 220 0.29 -1.11 12.42
N ASN A 221 -0.75 -0.71 11.67
CA ASN A 221 -0.88 0.63 11.09
C ASN A 221 -0.92 1.71 12.20
N ASN A 222 -1.68 1.47 13.26
CA ASN A 222 -1.78 2.42 14.38
C ASN A 222 -0.43 2.63 15.09
N ILE A 223 0.32 1.55 15.34
CA ILE A 223 1.66 1.67 15.94
C ILE A 223 2.58 2.47 15.01
N LEU A 224 2.61 2.14 13.72
CA LEU A 224 3.44 2.85 12.74
C LEU A 224 3.16 4.35 12.75
N PHE A 225 1.89 4.75 12.64
CA PHE A 225 1.51 6.16 12.59
C PHE A 225 1.79 6.88 13.92
N SER A 226 1.50 6.26 15.06
CA SER A 226 1.76 6.89 16.36
C SER A 226 3.25 7.15 16.57
N VAL A 227 4.12 6.22 16.16
CA VAL A 227 5.56 6.42 16.25
C VAL A 227 6.04 7.51 15.30
N VAL A 228 5.52 7.58 14.07
CA VAL A 228 5.87 8.64 13.10
C VAL A 228 5.46 10.01 13.62
N GLU A 229 4.24 10.14 14.14
CA GLU A 229 3.71 11.39 14.71
C GLU A 229 4.57 11.85 15.91
N GLU A 230 4.86 10.95 16.85
CA GLU A 230 5.66 11.26 18.03
C GLU A 230 7.08 11.72 17.69
N ILE A 231 7.72 11.09 16.69
CA ILE A 231 9.03 11.52 16.18
C ILE A 231 8.91 12.91 15.55
N CYS A 232 7.90 13.17 14.72
CA CYS A 232 7.70 14.46 14.09
C CYS A 232 7.49 15.58 15.13
N ASP A 233 6.69 15.35 16.16
CA ASP A 233 6.44 16.31 17.22
C ASP A 233 7.71 16.64 18.01
N GLY A 234 8.52 15.65 18.34
CA GLY A 234 9.81 15.86 19.00
C GLY A 234 10.76 16.75 18.20
N PHE A 235 10.82 16.60 16.87
CA PHE A 235 11.65 17.47 16.01
C PHE A 235 11.00 18.85 15.77
N ARG A 236 9.69 18.95 15.73
CA ARG A 236 8.95 20.23 15.62
C ARG A 236 9.23 21.14 16.82
N GLU A 237 9.21 20.59 18.01
CA GLU A 237 9.44 21.30 19.28
C GLU A 237 10.92 21.61 19.59
N GLY A 238 11.84 21.15 18.75
CA GLY A 238 13.29 21.39 18.92
C GLY A 238 13.99 20.43 19.88
N GLY A 239 13.29 19.40 20.39
CA GLY A 239 13.85 18.41 21.33
C GLY A 239 14.83 17.40 20.71
N GLY A 240 14.76 17.18 19.44
CA GLY A 240 15.77 16.59 18.53
C GLY A 240 16.33 15.19 18.78
N GLU A 241 16.14 14.58 19.93
CA GLU A 241 16.54 13.19 20.19
C GLU A 241 15.30 12.32 20.38
N CYS A 242 15.19 11.35 19.47
CA CYS A 242 14.18 10.30 19.54
C CYS A 242 14.31 9.58 20.90
N GLN A 243 13.26 9.54 21.70
CA GLN A 243 13.17 8.59 22.79
C GLN A 243 13.50 7.20 22.22
N GLN A 244 14.35 6.46 22.90
CA GLN A 244 14.54 5.06 22.53
C GLN A 244 13.18 4.35 22.65
N TYR A 245 12.57 3.99 21.53
CA TYR A 245 11.34 3.19 21.50
C TYR A 245 11.68 1.76 21.94
N SER A 246 12.03 1.62 23.24
CA SER A 246 12.28 0.34 23.85
C SER A 246 10.98 -0.50 23.76
N GLY A 247 11.03 -1.60 23.05
CA GLY A 247 9.88 -2.49 22.87
C GLY A 247 9.30 -2.56 21.45
N LEU A 248 9.63 -1.63 20.52
CA LEU A 248 9.15 -1.75 19.14
C LEU A 248 9.58 -3.06 18.47
N GLY A 249 10.80 -3.53 18.72
CA GLY A 249 11.25 -4.83 18.23
C GLY A 249 10.39 -5.98 18.76
N GLN A 250 10.01 -5.96 20.03
CA GLN A 250 9.10 -6.96 20.59
C GLN A 250 7.70 -6.89 19.98
N ILE A 251 7.16 -5.67 19.77
CA ILE A 251 5.85 -5.48 19.12
C ILE A 251 5.90 -6.00 17.68
N ARG A 252 6.97 -5.71 16.94
CA ARG A 252 7.19 -6.24 15.58
C ARG A 252 7.17 -7.76 15.57
N GLU A 253 7.97 -8.39 16.43
CA GLU A 253 8.01 -9.85 16.56
C GLU A 253 6.64 -10.44 16.93
N GLN A 254 5.90 -9.79 17.82
CA GLN A 254 4.56 -10.20 18.20
C GLN A 254 3.57 -10.12 17.03
N ILE A 255 3.62 -9.07 16.22
CA ILE A 255 2.79 -8.93 15.01
C ILE A 255 3.11 -10.07 14.04
N LEU A 256 4.40 -10.29 13.72
CA LEU A 256 4.83 -11.34 12.80
C LEU A 256 4.46 -12.75 13.32
N ALA A 257 4.68 -13.02 14.60
CA ALA A 257 4.28 -14.27 15.23
C ALA A 257 2.75 -14.49 15.17
N THR A 258 1.96 -13.42 15.39
CA THR A 258 0.51 -13.48 15.30
C THR A 258 0.05 -13.80 13.88
N LEU A 259 0.64 -13.15 12.85
CA LEU A 259 0.34 -13.45 11.44
C LEU A 259 0.61 -14.92 11.11
N VAL A 260 1.80 -15.43 11.49
CA VAL A 260 2.18 -16.83 11.26
C VAL A 260 1.23 -17.77 12.00
N GLN A 261 0.91 -17.49 13.26
CA GLN A 261 0.00 -18.31 14.06
C GLN A 261 -1.41 -18.38 13.46
N GLN A 262 -1.99 -17.23 13.07
CA GLN A 262 -3.32 -17.17 12.45
C GLN A 262 -3.35 -17.93 11.13
N ARG A 263 -2.34 -17.74 10.28
CA ARG A 263 -2.20 -18.46 9.02
C ARG A 263 -2.08 -19.97 9.22
N ASN A 264 -1.20 -20.39 10.11
CA ASN A 264 -0.97 -21.82 10.39
C ASN A 264 -2.24 -22.48 10.96
N ARG A 265 -2.94 -21.80 11.86
CA ARG A 265 -4.22 -22.26 12.38
C ARG A 265 -5.23 -22.44 11.25
N PHE A 266 -5.44 -21.43 10.41
CA PHE A 266 -6.34 -21.50 9.28
C PHE A 266 -5.99 -22.66 8.34
N VAL A 267 -4.71 -22.80 7.96
CA VAL A 267 -4.24 -23.88 7.10
C VAL A 267 -4.49 -25.25 7.73
N TYR A 268 -4.20 -25.41 9.01
CA TYR A 268 -4.39 -26.67 9.73
C TYR A 268 -5.88 -27.08 9.80
N GLU A 269 -6.75 -26.13 10.14
CA GLU A 269 -8.19 -26.38 10.29
C GLU A 269 -8.89 -26.61 8.93
N ASN A 270 -8.31 -26.15 7.81
CA ASN A 270 -8.92 -26.16 6.48
C ASN A 270 -8.16 -26.98 5.43
N GLN A 271 -7.32 -27.94 5.83
CA GLN A 271 -6.45 -28.72 4.92
C GLN A 271 -7.20 -29.36 3.74
N SER A 272 -8.31 -30.04 4.03
CA SER A 272 -9.10 -30.73 2.98
C SER A 272 -9.71 -29.76 1.98
N TRP A 273 -10.16 -28.59 2.42
CA TRP A 273 -10.70 -27.54 1.58
C TRP A 273 -9.60 -26.92 0.69
N LEU A 274 -8.44 -26.63 1.25
CA LEU A 274 -7.28 -26.09 0.53
C LEU A 274 -6.80 -27.07 -0.55
N LEU A 275 -6.65 -28.37 -0.22
CA LEU A 275 -6.23 -29.39 -1.17
C LEU A 275 -7.24 -29.53 -2.33
N LYS A 276 -8.54 -29.48 -2.06
CA LYS A 276 -9.58 -29.51 -3.08
C LYS A 276 -9.50 -28.28 -4.00
N GLY A 277 -9.29 -27.09 -3.45
CA GLY A 277 -9.12 -25.86 -4.21
C GLY A 277 -7.89 -25.90 -5.12
N ILE A 278 -6.73 -26.32 -4.61
CA ILE A 278 -5.49 -26.45 -5.37
C ILE A 278 -5.64 -27.50 -6.49
N SER A 279 -6.23 -28.66 -6.19
CA SER A 279 -6.41 -29.73 -7.17
C SER A 279 -7.28 -29.31 -8.36
N LYS A 280 -8.31 -28.49 -8.15
CA LYS A 280 -9.13 -27.93 -9.22
C LYS A 280 -8.34 -27.01 -10.16
N GLN A 281 -7.40 -26.23 -9.61
CA GLN A 281 -6.55 -25.32 -10.40
C GLN A 281 -5.47 -26.08 -11.19
N THR A 282 -4.94 -27.18 -10.67
CA THR A 282 -3.90 -27.98 -11.35
C THR A 282 -4.44 -28.75 -12.57
N LEU A 283 -5.71 -29.14 -12.55
CA LEU A 283 -6.35 -29.85 -13.68
C LEU A 283 -6.58 -28.97 -14.92
N VAL A 284 -6.42 -27.65 -14.81
CA VAL A 284 -6.55 -26.72 -15.95
C VAL A 284 -5.24 -26.61 -16.75
N THR A 285 -4.12 -27.08 -16.22
CA THR A 285 -2.78 -26.99 -16.84
C THR A 285 -2.32 -28.28 -17.54
N ALA A 286 -3.11 -29.29 -17.55
CA ALA A 286 -2.90 -30.57 -18.25
C ALA A 286 -3.78 -30.69 -19.51
#